data_55caa9c35360bd0c072584e9345e9019
#
_entry.id   55caa9c35360bd0c072584e9345e9019
#
_cell.length_a   1.000
_cell.length_b   1.000
_cell.length_c   1.000
_cell.angle_alpha   90.00
_cell.angle_beta   90.00
_cell.angle_gamma   90.00
#
_symmetry.space_group_name_H-M   'P 1'
#
loop_
_entity.id
_entity.type
_entity.pdbx_description
1 polymer ?
#
loop_
_entity_poly.entity_id
_entity_poly.type
_entity_poly.pdbx_seq_one_letter_code
_entity_poly.pdbx_strand_id
1 'polypeptide(L)'
;EFDLLIVDRTVIALSQFLLRSLYIEEKQNLESQLFLEKWLHGQLEKQEITAFIQQQNNRKLLDSMYFVLIEQIKRSKREYDLTYYKMSIRSLFEKHGLLLFIVETKTELIYILADIDGKNLKQRIISCIEKMEDLKKTSHYQHFQTTIAVGQIVKSYEIIDQSFQTAQDTLAIRTQDTALSYFYEDLYLHQIMLQIQRNKAIMDISRNYLHPLLDYDTKHNSHLIETLQVY
;
A
#
# COMPACT_ATOMS: atom_id res chain seq x y z
N GLU A 1 45.31 -33.03 -17.41
CA GLU A 1 43.96 -33.65 -17.60
C GLU A 1 43.22 -33.83 -16.26
N PHE A 2 43.87 -34.29 -15.18
CA PHE A 2 43.25 -34.55 -13.88
C PHE A 2 42.74 -33.24 -13.23
N ASP A 3 43.51 -32.16 -13.30
CA ASP A 3 43.17 -30.87 -12.75
C ASP A 3 41.94 -30.22 -13.45
N LEU A 4 41.81 -30.42 -14.76
CA LEU A 4 40.68 -29.93 -15.54
C LEU A 4 39.38 -30.64 -15.14
N LEU A 5 39.43 -31.93 -14.85
CA LEU A 5 38.33 -32.74 -14.41
C LEU A 5 37.84 -32.34 -13.00
N ILE A 6 38.78 -31.96 -12.11
CA ILE A 6 38.45 -31.43 -10.77
C ILE A 6 37.77 -30.08 -10.90
N VAL A 7 38.30 -29.19 -11.73
CA VAL A 7 37.71 -27.86 -11.97
C VAL A 7 36.30 -28.00 -12.52
N ASP A 8 36.07 -28.82 -13.53
CA ASP A 8 34.73 -29.06 -14.12
C ASP A 8 33.73 -29.58 -13.08
N ARG A 9 34.13 -30.57 -12.29
CA ARG A 9 33.27 -31.10 -11.21
C ARG A 9 32.97 -30.06 -10.14
N THR A 10 33.95 -29.23 -9.80
CA THR A 10 33.76 -28.16 -8.81
C THR A 10 32.81 -27.09 -9.32
N VAL A 11 32.94 -26.69 -10.58
CA VAL A 11 32.06 -25.75 -11.23
C VAL A 11 30.63 -26.28 -11.28
N ILE A 12 30.42 -27.55 -11.64
CA ILE A 12 29.10 -28.18 -11.67
C ILE A 12 28.50 -28.23 -10.26
N ALA A 13 29.28 -28.65 -9.26
CA ALA A 13 28.79 -28.70 -7.88
C ALA A 13 28.41 -27.31 -7.33
N LEU A 14 29.23 -26.29 -7.62
CA LEU A 14 28.98 -24.91 -7.23
C LEU A 14 27.72 -24.36 -7.93
N SER A 15 27.56 -24.63 -9.23
CA SER A 15 26.40 -24.24 -9.99
C SER A 15 25.11 -24.86 -9.45
N GLN A 16 25.15 -26.16 -9.12
CA GLN A 16 24.01 -26.85 -8.51
C GLN A 16 23.66 -26.29 -7.12
N PHE A 17 24.69 -25.99 -6.31
CA PHE A 17 24.49 -25.37 -5.00
C PHE A 17 23.85 -23.99 -5.13
N LEU A 18 24.33 -23.14 -6.02
CA LEU A 18 23.79 -21.81 -6.28
C LEU A 18 22.33 -21.87 -6.79
N LEU A 19 22.06 -22.76 -7.77
CA LEU A 19 20.72 -22.96 -8.30
C LEU A 19 19.73 -23.41 -7.20
N ARG A 20 20.19 -24.34 -6.35
CA ARG A 20 19.36 -24.81 -5.21
C ARG A 20 19.11 -23.70 -4.19
N SER A 21 20.12 -22.89 -3.90
CA SER A 21 20.01 -21.74 -2.98
C SER A 21 19.03 -20.72 -3.52
N LEU A 22 19.13 -20.34 -4.80
CA LEU A 22 18.23 -19.44 -5.47
C LEU A 22 16.79 -19.97 -5.51
N TYR A 23 16.61 -21.27 -5.78
CA TYR A 23 15.29 -21.89 -5.78
C TYR A 23 14.64 -21.86 -4.39
N ILE A 24 15.38 -22.12 -3.32
CA ILE A 24 14.88 -22.07 -1.93
C ILE A 24 14.49 -20.63 -1.59
N GLU A 25 15.32 -19.66 -1.92
CA GLU A 25 15.07 -18.24 -1.68
C GLU A 25 13.81 -17.75 -2.45
N GLU A 26 13.68 -18.11 -3.73
CA GLU A 26 12.52 -17.78 -4.53
C GLU A 26 11.23 -18.39 -3.97
N LYS A 27 11.29 -19.66 -3.54
CA LYS A 27 10.15 -20.34 -2.91
C LYS A 27 9.76 -19.67 -1.60
N GLN A 28 10.71 -19.32 -0.74
CA GLN A 28 10.44 -18.63 0.52
C GLN A 28 9.84 -17.23 0.28
N ASN A 29 10.34 -16.51 -0.71
CA ASN A 29 9.79 -15.22 -1.11
C ASN A 29 8.34 -15.35 -1.59
N LEU A 30 8.04 -16.34 -2.40
CA LEU A 30 6.68 -16.60 -2.90
C LEU A 30 5.72 -16.97 -1.77
N GLU A 31 6.13 -17.86 -0.87
CA GLU A 31 5.31 -18.26 0.30
C GLU A 31 5.05 -17.05 1.21
N SER A 32 6.08 -16.20 1.43
CA SER A 32 5.93 -14.97 2.21
C SER A 32 4.99 -13.97 1.53
N GLN A 33 5.05 -13.81 0.22
CA GLN A 33 4.15 -12.94 -0.55
C GLN A 33 2.69 -13.41 -0.42
N LEU A 34 2.44 -14.69 -0.63
CA LEU A 34 1.09 -15.27 -0.51
C LEU A 34 0.52 -15.13 0.92
N PHE A 35 1.38 -15.26 1.94
CA PHE A 35 0.97 -15.04 3.33
C PHE A 35 0.56 -13.59 3.57
N LEU A 36 1.38 -12.63 3.14
CA LEU A 36 1.11 -11.21 3.29
C LEU A 36 -0.15 -10.77 2.52
N GLU A 37 -0.38 -11.30 1.32
CA GLU A 37 -1.60 -11.07 0.55
C GLU A 37 -2.84 -11.56 1.30
N LYS A 38 -2.81 -12.78 1.84
CA LYS A 38 -3.91 -13.32 2.66
C LYS A 38 -4.15 -12.48 3.90
N TRP A 39 -3.08 -11.97 4.53
CA TRP A 39 -3.18 -11.09 5.69
C TRP A 39 -3.88 -9.77 5.34
N LEU A 40 -3.50 -9.13 4.23
CA LEU A 40 -4.16 -7.92 3.73
C LEU A 40 -5.65 -8.10 3.48
N HIS A 41 -6.06 -9.30 3.06
CA HIS A 41 -7.46 -9.62 2.78
C HIS A 41 -8.23 -10.20 3.97
N GLY A 42 -7.63 -10.24 5.18
CA GLY A 42 -8.28 -10.78 6.38
C GLY A 42 -8.60 -12.27 6.28
N GLN A 43 -7.82 -13.04 5.50
CA GLN A 43 -8.04 -14.46 5.24
C GLN A 43 -7.24 -15.38 6.16
N LEU A 44 -6.48 -14.82 7.10
CA LEU A 44 -5.67 -15.56 8.05
C LEU A 44 -6.28 -15.54 9.44
N GLU A 45 -6.11 -16.65 10.17
CA GLU A 45 -6.47 -16.73 11.57
C GLU A 45 -5.46 -15.96 12.46
N LYS A 46 -5.93 -15.46 13.59
CA LYS A 46 -5.09 -14.76 14.58
C LYS A 46 -3.83 -15.55 14.94
N GLN A 47 -3.93 -16.86 15.09
CA GLN A 47 -2.81 -17.72 15.47
C GLN A 47 -1.71 -17.74 14.40
N GLU A 48 -2.09 -17.77 13.12
CA GLU A 48 -1.15 -17.77 12.00
C GLU A 48 -0.36 -16.45 11.94
N ILE A 49 -1.07 -15.32 12.07
CA ILE A 49 -0.45 -13.99 12.07
C ILE A 49 0.47 -13.83 13.28
N THR A 50 0.02 -14.27 14.47
CA THR A 50 0.83 -14.20 15.69
C THR A 50 2.12 -15.02 15.55
N ALA A 51 2.04 -16.23 15.01
CA ALA A 51 3.21 -17.08 14.76
C ALA A 51 4.20 -16.40 13.80
N PHE A 52 3.70 -15.81 12.71
CA PHE A 52 4.53 -15.07 11.76
C PHE A 52 5.22 -13.87 12.40
N ILE A 53 4.49 -13.06 13.18
CA ILE A 53 5.05 -11.91 13.89
C ILE A 53 6.12 -12.33 14.91
N GLN A 54 5.90 -13.43 15.65
CA GLN A 54 6.86 -13.95 16.61
C GLN A 54 8.17 -14.41 15.95
N GLN A 55 8.12 -14.95 14.74
CA GLN A 55 9.30 -15.32 13.95
C GLN A 55 10.19 -14.11 13.60
N GLN A 56 9.62 -12.89 13.58
CA GLN A 56 10.40 -11.65 13.34
C GLN A 56 11.27 -11.23 14.54
N ASN A 57 11.31 -12.00 15.62
CA ASN A 57 12.10 -11.72 16.84
C ASN A 57 11.84 -10.34 17.49
N ASN A 58 10.71 -9.71 17.19
CA ASN A 58 10.35 -8.40 17.75
C ASN A 58 8.99 -8.48 18.47
N ARG A 59 9.03 -8.67 19.78
CA ARG A 59 7.83 -8.77 20.62
C ARG A 59 6.97 -7.51 20.64
N LYS A 60 7.55 -6.34 20.36
CA LYS A 60 6.81 -5.08 20.31
C LYS A 60 5.76 -5.06 19.20
N LEU A 61 5.93 -5.88 18.18
CA LEU A 61 4.99 -5.97 17.05
C LEU A 61 3.58 -6.41 17.48
N LEU A 62 3.44 -7.23 18.53
CA LEU A 62 2.13 -7.69 18.98
C LEU A 62 1.27 -6.55 19.56
N ASP A 63 1.91 -5.52 20.13
CA ASP A 63 1.26 -4.38 20.77
C ASP A 63 1.39 -3.09 19.93
N SER A 64 1.89 -3.18 18.70
CA SER A 64 2.09 -2.04 17.81
C SER A 64 0.79 -1.61 17.13
N MET A 65 0.74 -0.34 16.72
CA MET A 65 -0.24 0.11 15.74
C MET A 65 0.20 -0.28 14.34
N TYR A 66 -0.78 -0.59 13.49
CA TYR A 66 -0.54 -1.01 12.12
C TYR A 66 -1.25 -0.08 11.13
N PHE A 67 -0.72 0.01 9.94
CA PHE A 67 -1.38 0.69 8.83
C PHE A 67 -0.83 0.19 7.49
N VAL A 68 -1.62 0.41 6.45
CA VAL A 68 -1.23 0.07 5.09
C VAL A 68 -0.97 1.36 4.30
N LEU A 69 0.14 1.37 3.57
CA LEU A 69 0.45 2.38 2.59
C LEU A 69 0.50 1.70 1.21
N ILE A 70 -0.19 2.27 0.23
CA ILE A 70 -0.17 1.79 -1.16
C ILE A 70 0.58 2.83 -2.00
N GLU A 71 1.54 2.37 -2.77
CA GLU A 71 2.22 3.14 -3.80
C GLU A 71 1.85 2.57 -5.16
N GLN A 72 0.95 3.23 -5.86
CA GLN A 72 0.58 2.87 -7.22
C GLN A 72 1.62 3.42 -8.20
N ILE A 73 2.19 2.55 -9.01
CA ILE A 73 3.22 2.88 -10.00
C ILE A 73 2.58 2.87 -11.38
N LYS A 74 2.50 4.02 -12.04
CA LYS A 74 2.14 4.10 -13.45
C LYS A 74 3.35 3.64 -14.27
N ARG A 75 3.38 2.35 -14.61
CA ARG A 75 4.51 1.76 -15.34
C ARG A 75 4.57 2.30 -16.77
N SER A 76 5.72 2.82 -17.16
CA SER A 76 6.16 2.89 -18.55
C SER A 76 6.44 1.46 -19.06
N LYS A 77 6.45 1.23 -20.38
CA LYS A 77 6.56 -0.09 -21.03
C LYS A 77 7.81 -0.94 -20.68
N ARG A 78 8.68 -0.50 -19.77
CA ARG A 78 9.89 -1.24 -19.35
C ARG A 78 9.66 -1.91 -18.02
N GLU A 79 10.00 -3.19 -17.91
CA GLU A 79 10.16 -3.85 -16.61
C GLU A 79 11.40 -3.28 -15.92
N TYR A 80 11.20 -2.72 -14.74
CA TYR A 80 12.29 -2.22 -13.91
C TYR A 80 12.48 -3.16 -12.72
N ASP A 81 13.73 -3.45 -12.42
CA ASP A 81 14.07 -4.13 -11.18
C ASP A 81 13.86 -3.19 -9.99
N LEU A 82 12.87 -3.48 -9.16
CA LEU A 82 12.52 -2.70 -7.98
C LEU A 82 13.29 -3.15 -6.72
N THR A 83 14.23 -4.09 -6.84
CA THR A 83 14.94 -4.65 -5.68
C THR A 83 15.66 -3.57 -4.88
N TYR A 84 16.47 -2.72 -5.53
CA TYR A 84 17.16 -1.62 -4.85
C TYR A 84 16.19 -0.58 -4.28
N TYR A 85 15.11 -0.30 -4.98
CA TYR A 85 14.08 0.62 -4.49
C TYR A 85 13.46 0.06 -3.20
N LYS A 86 13.01 -1.18 -3.19
CA LYS A 86 12.44 -1.84 -2.00
C LYS A 86 13.41 -1.88 -0.82
N MET A 87 14.70 -2.13 -1.07
CA MET A 87 15.73 -2.09 -0.03
C MET A 87 15.91 -0.69 0.57
N SER A 88 15.93 0.33 -0.29
CA SER A 88 16.05 1.73 0.14
C SER A 88 14.85 2.17 0.96
N ILE A 89 13.64 1.81 0.51
CA ILE A 89 12.39 2.07 1.23
C ILE A 89 12.37 1.36 2.59
N ARG A 90 12.76 0.09 2.66
CA ARG A 90 12.88 -0.64 3.92
C ARG A 90 13.79 0.08 4.91
N SER A 91 15.01 0.42 4.50
CA SER A 91 15.97 1.16 5.33
C SER A 91 15.44 2.53 5.78
N LEU A 92 14.70 3.20 4.90
CA LEU A 92 14.06 4.48 5.21
C LEU A 92 13.03 4.36 6.33
N PHE A 93 12.09 3.44 6.22
CA PHE A 93 11.05 3.24 7.23
C PHE A 93 11.61 2.73 8.56
N GLU A 94 12.57 1.80 8.53
CA GLU A 94 13.24 1.29 9.73
C GLU A 94 13.95 2.41 10.51
N LYS A 95 14.63 3.33 9.83
CA LYS A 95 15.26 4.52 10.45
C LYS A 95 14.25 5.45 11.15
N HIS A 96 12.98 5.37 10.75
CA HIS A 96 11.89 6.14 11.36
C HIS A 96 11.06 5.29 12.36
N GLY A 97 11.59 4.16 12.81
CA GLY A 97 10.93 3.30 13.80
C GLY A 97 9.68 2.60 13.28
N LEU A 98 9.61 2.34 11.97
CA LEU A 98 8.51 1.67 11.30
C LEU A 98 9.02 0.36 10.70
N LEU A 99 8.50 -0.78 11.15
CA LEU A 99 8.81 -2.06 10.55
C LEU A 99 7.93 -2.30 9.32
N LEU A 100 8.53 -2.83 8.27
CA LEU A 100 7.93 -2.88 6.94
C LEU A 100 7.87 -4.30 6.38
N PHE A 101 6.67 -4.70 5.93
CA PHE A 101 6.46 -5.85 5.04
C PHE A 101 5.96 -5.34 3.69
N ILE A 102 6.49 -5.88 2.59
CA ILE A 102 6.20 -5.41 1.23
C ILE A 102 5.48 -6.50 0.45
N VAL A 103 4.34 -6.15 -0.13
CA VAL A 103 3.64 -6.96 -1.12
C VAL A 103 3.76 -6.25 -2.47
N GLU A 104 4.25 -6.96 -3.47
CA GLU A 104 4.40 -6.44 -4.83
C GLU A 104 3.32 -7.01 -5.74
N THR A 105 2.59 -6.13 -6.41
CA THR A 105 1.66 -6.48 -7.47
C THR A 105 2.14 -5.94 -8.81
N LYS A 106 1.39 -6.18 -9.89
CA LYS A 106 1.76 -5.68 -11.24
C LYS A 106 1.84 -4.15 -11.32
N THR A 107 1.06 -3.44 -10.53
CA THR A 107 0.89 -1.98 -10.59
C THR A 107 1.14 -1.26 -9.28
N GLU A 108 1.32 -1.99 -8.19
CA GLU A 108 1.37 -1.41 -6.85
C GLU A 108 2.44 -2.07 -5.99
N LEU A 109 3.05 -1.27 -5.14
CA LEU A 109 3.76 -1.74 -3.96
C LEU A 109 2.89 -1.43 -2.75
N ILE A 110 2.55 -2.47 -2.00
CA ILE A 110 1.73 -2.38 -0.80
C ILE A 110 2.62 -2.62 0.39
N TYR A 111 2.62 -1.67 1.31
CA TYR A 111 3.46 -1.68 2.49
C TYR A 111 2.58 -1.89 3.72
N ILE A 112 2.78 -3.01 4.42
CA ILE A 112 2.21 -3.23 5.75
C ILE A 112 3.23 -2.71 6.75
N LEU A 113 2.84 -1.71 7.53
CA LEU A 113 3.72 -1.00 8.44
C LEU A 113 3.28 -1.17 9.88
N ALA A 114 4.25 -1.45 10.77
CA ALA A 114 4.04 -1.52 12.21
C ALA A 114 4.83 -0.42 12.91
N ASP A 115 4.16 0.34 13.78
CA ASP A 115 4.78 1.42 14.55
C ASP A 115 5.44 0.87 15.83
N ILE A 116 6.77 0.88 15.87
CA ILE A 116 7.54 0.39 17.02
C ILE A 116 7.78 1.50 18.06
N ASP A 117 7.82 2.76 17.64
CA ASP A 117 8.20 3.90 18.49
C ASP A 117 7.01 4.55 19.22
N GLY A 118 5.81 4.48 18.66
CA GLY A 118 4.56 4.96 19.28
C GLY A 118 4.40 6.48 19.39
N LYS A 119 5.34 7.29 18.85
CA LYS A 119 5.31 8.76 18.99
C LYS A 119 5.25 9.43 17.61
N ASN A 120 4.42 10.48 17.50
CA ASN A 120 4.34 11.35 16.29
C ASN A 120 4.23 10.58 14.97
N LEU A 121 3.44 9.50 14.96
CA LEU A 121 3.36 8.55 13.84
C LEU A 121 3.05 9.27 12.52
N LYS A 122 2.03 10.14 12.48
CA LYS A 122 1.62 10.85 11.26
C LYS A 122 2.76 11.69 10.66
N GLN A 123 3.53 12.41 11.50
CA GLN A 123 4.67 13.21 11.03
C GLN A 123 5.81 12.34 10.49
N ARG A 124 6.07 11.19 11.12
CA ARG A 124 7.08 10.23 10.64
C ARG A 124 6.69 9.65 9.28
N ILE A 125 5.41 9.31 9.10
CA ILE A 125 4.89 8.81 7.82
C ILE A 125 5.06 9.89 6.73
N ILE A 126 4.67 11.14 7.00
CA ILE A 126 4.84 12.26 6.06
C ILE A 126 6.31 12.40 5.67
N SER A 127 7.23 12.42 6.65
CA SER A 127 8.67 12.52 6.37
C SER A 127 9.20 11.35 5.54
N CYS A 128 8.67 10.14 5.75
CA CYS A 128 9.01 8.99 4.90
C CYS A 128 8.50 9.17 3.47
N ILE A 129 7.25 9.63 3.29
CA ILE A 129 6.67 9.85 1.95
C ILE A 129 7.46 10.92 1.18
N GLU A 130 7.79 12.05 1.81
CA GLU A 130 8.62 13.10 1.20
C GLU A 130 9.97 12.56 0.73
N LYS A 131 10.64 11.74 1.57
CA LYS A 131 11.91 11.11 1.21
C LYS A 131 11.75 10.05 0.12
N MET A 132 10.63 9.31 0.07
CA MET A 132 10.31 8.40 -1.04
C MET A 132 10.20 9.17 -2.37
N GLU A 133 9.55 10.33 -2.36
CA GLU A 133 9.45 11.20 -3.54
C GLU A 133 10.81 11.74 -3.95
N ASP A 134 11.67 12.14 -3.01
CA ASP A 134 13.02 12.61 -3.30
C ASP A 134 13.93 11.51 -3.83
N LEU A 135 13.85 10.28 -3.29
CA LEU A 135 14.55 9.12 -3.83
C LEU A 135 14.20 8.87 -5.31
N LYS A 136 12.96 9.09 -5.69
CA LYS A 136 12.54 8.96 -7.09
C LYS A 136 13.13 10.05 -7.99
N LYS A 137 13.23 11.29 -7.51
CA LYS A 137 13.79 12.40 -8.29
C LYS A 137 15.29 12.25 -8.58
N THR A 138 16.03 11.62 -7.67
CA THR A 138 17.51 11.54 -7.72
C THR A 138 18.06 10.24 -8.30
N SER A 139 17.20 9.25 -8.61
CA SER A 139 17.60 7.90 -9.01
C SER A 139 17.13 7.54 -10.42
N HIS A 140 17.44 6.31 -10.86
CA HIS A 140 16.95 5.73 -12.13
C HIS A 140 15.42 5.63 -12.21
N TYR A 141 14.70 6.05 -11.15
CA TYR A 141 13.25 5.99 -10.99
C TYR A 141 12.53 7.31 -11.35
N GLN A 142 13.23 8.29 -11.94
CA GLN A 142 12.65 9.60 -12.34
C GLN A 142 11.43 9.49 -13.25
N HIS A 143 11.26 8.36 -13.93
CA HIS A 143 10.13 8.10 -14.85
C HIS A 143 8.92 7.47 -14.15
N PHE A 144 9.01 7.16 -12.86
CA PHE A 144 7.88 6.62 -12.12
C PHE A 144 6.94 7.73 -11.66
N GLN A 145 5.80 7.83 -12.32
CA GLN A 145 4.69 8.54 -11.75
C GLN A 145 4.03 7.64 -10.72
N THR A 146 4.05 8.06 -9.48
CA THR A 146 3.44 7.29 -8.39
C THR A 146 2.35 8.10 -7.70
N THR A 147 1.32 7.40 -7.24
CA THR A 147 0.32 7.93 -6.34
C THR A 147 0.40 7.15 -5.03
N ILE A 148 0.56 7.85 -3.92
CA ILE A 148 0.70 7.26 -2.59
C ILE A 148 -0.59 7.48 -1.82
N ALA A 149 -1.06 6.46 -1.11
CA ALA A 149 -2.23 6.51 -0.25
C ALA A 149 -1.97 5.76 1.05
N VAL A 150 -2.44 6.31 2.17
CA VAL A 150 -2.30 5.73 3.52
C VAL A 150 -3.69 5.44 4.06
N GLY A 151 -3.91 4.19 4.45
CA GLY A 151 -5.15 3.76 5.10
C GLY A 151 -5.24 4.21 6.56
N GLN A 152 -6.37 3.94 7.19
CA GLN A 152 -6.54 4.23 8.61
C GLN A 152 -5.54 3.46 9.48
N ILE A 153 -5.11 4.09 10.56
CA ILE A 153 -4.24 3.46 11.55
C ILE A 153 -5.09 2.57 12.45
N VAL A 154 -4.73 1.29 12.52
CA VAL A 154 -5.42 0.27 13.32
C VAL A 154 -4.59 -0.14 14.53
N LYS A 155 -5.26 -0.49 15.63
CA LYS A 155 -4.60 -0.84 16.90
C LYS A 155 -4.16 -2.30 17.00
N SER A 156 -4.54 -3.13 16.03
CA SER A 156 -4.23 -4.56 16.03
C SER A 156 -3.89 -5.04 14.64
N TYR A 157 -2.92 -5.95 14.57
CA TYR A 157 -2.56 -6.67 13.33
C TYR A 157 -3.69 -7.56 12.79
N GLU A 158 -4.70 -7.86 13.61
CA GLU A 158 -5.84 -8.71 13.24
C GLU A 158 -6.80 -8.03 12.24
N ILE A 159 -6.84 -6.69 12.27
CA ILE A 159 -7.77 -5.88 11.47
C ILE A 159 -7.03 -5.04 10.40
N ILE A 160 -5.91 -5.56 9.89
CA ILE A 160 -5.12 -4.88 8.86
C ILE A 160 -5.88 -4.73 7.53
N ASP A 161 -6.83 -5.63 7.28
CA ASP A 161 -7.75 -5.59 6.14
C ASP A 161 -8.54 -4.28 6.08
N GLN A 162 -8.96 -3.73 7.23
CA GLN A 162 -9.64 -2.44 7.29
C GLN A 162 -8.70 -1.29 6.87
N SER A 163 -7.43 -1.34 7.29
CA SER A 163 -6.43 -0.38 6.85
C SER A 163 -6.16 -0.51 5.34
N PHE A 164 -6.10 -1.71 4.82
CA PHE A 164 -5.92 -1.96 3.40
C PHE A 164 -7.10 -1.43 2.58
N GLN A 165 -8.33 -1.72 2.99
CA GLN A 165 -9.53 -1.23 2.31
C GLN A 165 -9.57 0.29 2.26
N THR A 166 -9.27 0.95 3.40
CA THR A 166 -9.25 2.42 3.47
C THR A 166 -8.09 3.03 2.69
N ALA A 167 -6.95 2.34 2.58
CA ALA A 167 -5.85 2.75 1.70
C ALA A 167 -6.26 2.71 0.21
N GLN A 168 -7.01 1.68 -0.21
CA GLN A 168 -7.54 1.59 -1.57
C GLN A 168 -8.56 2.71 -1.85
N ASP A 169 -9.43 3.04 -0.89
CA ASP A 169 -10.37 4.14 -1.02
C ASP A 169 -9.64 5.49 -1.16
N THR A 170 -8.61 5.71 -0.35
CA THR A 170 -7.74 6.89 -0.44
C THR A 170 -7.04 6.96 -1.80
N LEU A 171 -6.52 5.83 -2.29
CA LEU A 171 -5.86 5.76 -3.59
C LEU A 171 -6.82 6.13 -4.73
N ALA A 172 -8.05 5.62 -4.70
CA ALA A 172 -9.06 5.92 -5.71
C ALA A 172 -9.37 7.41 -5.80
N ILE A 173 -9.39 8.11 -4.67
CA ILE A 173 -9.59 9.57 -4.61
C ILE A 173 -8.34 10.29 -5.13
N ARG A 174 -7.16 9.94 -4.64
CA ARG A 174 -5.89 10.58 -5.00
C ARG A 174 -5.47 10.36 -6.45
N THR A 175 -5.92 9.32 -7.10
CA THR A 175 -5.70 9.15 -8.55
C THR A 175 -6.44 10.19 -9.38
N GLN A 176 -7.52 10.78 -8.85
CA GLN A 176 -8.26 11.87 -9.49
C GLN A 176 -7.69 13.24 -9.11
N ASP A 177 -7.25 13.42 -7.86
CA ASP A 177 -6.64 14.64 -7.37
C ASP A 177 -5.47 14.36 -6.42
N THR A 178 -4.25 14.52 -6.93
CA THR A 178 -3.01 14.27 -6.17
C THR A 178 -2.69 15.35 -5.13
N ALA A 179 -3.36 16.50 -5.15
CA ALA A 179 -3.18 17.57 -4.18
C ALA A 179 -3.83 17.25 -2.83
N LEU A 180 -4.75 16.29 -2.78
CA LEU A 180 -5.41 15.88 -1.54
C LEU A 180 -4.45 15.18 -0.58
N SER A 181 -4.82 15.12 0.71
CA SER A 181 -4.05 14.45 1.74
C SER A 181 -3.73 12.98 1.40
N TYR A 182 -2.58 12.50 1.84
CA TYR A 182 -2.20 11.08 1.74
C TYR A 182 -3.04 10.16 2.64
N PHE A 183 -3.68 10.72 3.68
CA PHE A 183 -4.31 9.97 4.75
C PHE A 183 -5.81 9.87 4.57
N TYR A 184 -6.34 8.65 4.74
CA TYR A 184 -7.77 8.38 4.75
C TYR A 184 -8.55 9.30 5.70
N GLU A 185 -7.99 9.53 6.89
CA GLU A 185 -8.64 10.31 7.95
C GLU A 185 -8.85 11.79 7.59
N ASP A 186 -8.05 12.33 6.68
CA ASP A 186 -8.13 13.74 6.26
C ASP A 186 -9.15 13.94 5.12
N LEU A 187 -9.70 12.86 4.57
CA LEU A 187 -10.59 12.90 3.41
C LEU A 187 -12.08 12.79 3.79
N TYR A 188 -12.51 13.43 4.87
CA TYR A 188 -13.86 13.28 5.43
C TYR A 188 -15.00 13.45 4.42
N LEU A 189 -14.98 14.48 3.62
CA LEU A 189 -16.01 14.71 2.61
C LEU A 189 -16.02 13.62 1.54
N HIS A 190 -14.85 13.23 1.05
CA HIS A 190 -14.73 12.16 0.07
C HIS A 190 -15.12 10.80 0.65
N GLN A 191 -14.83 10.54 1.93
CA GLN A 191 -15.28 9.33 2.64
C GLN A 191 -16.82 9.23 2.65
N ILE A 192 -17.50 10.33 3.00
CA ILE A 192 -18.96 10.38 3.00
C ILE A 192 -19.49 10.13 1.58
N MET A 193 -18.92 10.78 0.56
CA MET A 193 -19.33 10.58 -0.83
C MET A 193 -19.15 9.13 -1.30
N LEU A 194 -18.03 8.48 -0.97
CA LEU A 194 -17.79 7.07 -1.29
C LEU A 194 -18.83 6.14 -0.63
N GLN A 195 -19.16 6.39 0.63
CA GLN A 195 -20.19 5.62 1.33
C GLN A 195 -21.58 5.81 0.71
N ILE A 196 -21.92 7.04 0.30
CA ILE A 196 -23.16 7.34 -0.41
C ILE A 196 -23.22 6.59 -1.75
N GLN A 197 -22.15 6.62 -2.52
CA GLN A 197 -22.07 5.91 -3.80
C GLN A 197 -22.19 4.38 -3.66
N ARG A 198 -21.65 3.81 -2.60
CA ARG A 198 -21.76 2.37 -2.31
C ARG A 198 -23.14 1.95 -1.80
N ASN A 199 -23.88 2.87 -1.20
CA ASN A 199 -25.20 2.60 -0.67
C ASN A 199 -26.28 2.99 -1.68
N LYS A 200 -26.77 1.99 -2.44
CA LYS A 200 -27.80 2.19 -3.48
C LYS A 200 -29.06 2.87 -2.94
N ALA A 201 -29.48 2.56 -1.72
CA ALA A 201 -30.66 3.19 -1.11
C ALA A 201 -30.46 4.69 -0.86
N ILE A 202 -29.25 5.11 -0.43
CA ILE A 202 -28.94 6.53 -0.24
C ILE A 202 -28.88 7.25 -1.59
N MET A 203 -28.34 6.62 -2.63
CA MET A 203 -28.31 7.18 -3.99
C MET A 203 -29.72 7.37 -4.55
N ASP A 204 -30.61 6.41 -4.35
CA ASP A 204 -32.00 6.50 -4.78
C ASP A 204 -32.77 7.60 -4.02
N ILE A 205 -32.53 7.73 -2.71
CA ILE A 205 -33.08 8.81 -1.90
C ILE A 205 -32.55 10.18 -2.39
N SER A 206 -31.23 10.31 -2.57
CA SER A 206 -30.63 11.56 -3.06
C SER A 206 -31.19 11.97 -4.45
N ARG A 207 -31.37 11.03 -5.36
CA ARG A 207 -32.00 11.27 -6.65
C ARG A 207 -33.40 11.78 -6.49
N ASN A 208 -34.22 11.15 -5.65
CA ASN A 208 -35.59 11.53 -5.44
C ASN A 208 -35.75 12.95 -4.85
N TYR A 209 -34.82 13.37 -3.98
CA TYR A 209 -34.79 14.71 -3.40
C TYR A 209 -34.23 15.78 -4.35
N LEU A 210 -33.23 15.45 -5.16
CA LEU A 210 -32.58 16.39 -6.07
C LEU A 210 -33.28 16.49 -7.42
N HIS A 211 -34.04 15.48 -7.84
CA HIS A 211 -34.74 15.46 -9.12
C HIS A 211 -35.73 16.64 -9.30
N PRO A 212 -36.54 17.04 -8.30
CA PRO A 212 -37.42 18.20 -8.42
C PRO A 212 -36.67 19.52 -8.64
N LEU A 213 -35.44 19.65 -8.04
CA LEU A 213 -34.56 20.82 -8.23
C LEU A 213 -33.96 20.85 -9.64
N LEU A 214 -33.51 19.69 -10.14
CA LEU A 214 -33.02 19.52 -11.50
C LEU A 214 -34.08 19.83 -12.53
N ASP A 215 -35.32 19.34 -12.30
CA ASP A 215 -36.46 19.62 -13.16
C ASP A 215 -36.83 21.10 -13.13
N TYR A 216 -36.75 21.77 -11.98
CA TYR A 216 -36.99 23.19 -11.86
C TYR A 216 -35.93 24.01 -12.59
N ASP A 217 -34.63 23.70 -12.41
CA ASP A 217 -33.53 24.37 -13.09
C ASP A 217 -33.62 24.25 -14.61
N THR A 218 -34.00 23.07 -15.11
CA THR A 218 -34.20 22.85 -16.55
C THR A 218 -35.41 23.57 -17.12
N LYS A 219 -36.51 23.67 -16.35
CA LYS A 219 -37.74 24.37 -16.81
C LYS A 219 -37.64 25.89 -16.73
N HIS A 220 -36.87 26.42 -15.77
CA HIS A 220 -36.82 27.86 -15.50
C HIS A 220 -35.46 28.50 -15.84
N ASN A 221 -34.55 27.72 -16.42
CA ASN A 221 -33.18 28.15 -16.73
C ASN A 221 -32.49 28.79 -15.51
N SER A 222 -32.74 28.23 -14.33
CA SER A 222 -32.19 28.65 -13.04
C SER A 222 -30.96 27.80 -12.68
N HIS A 223 -30.16 28.25 -11.70
CA HIS A 223 -28.90 27.61 -11.27
C HIS A 223 -28.95 27.27 -9.77
N LEU A 224 -30.05 26.70 -9.30
CA LEU A 224 -30.23 26.38 -7.88
C LEU A 224 -29.27 25.32 -7.40
N ILE A 225 -28.94 24.33 -8.26
CA ILE A 225 -28.00 23.28 -7.94
C ILE A 225 -26.58 23.83 -7.83
N GLU A 226 -26.15 24.71 -8.75
CA GLU A 226 -24.87 25.38 -8.65
C GLU A 226 -24.78 26.24 -7.39
N THR A 227 -25.85 26.89 -6.99
CA THR A 227 -25.93 27.67 -5.75
C THR A 227 -25.78 26.78 -4.52
N LEU A 228 -26.40 25.59 -4.53
CA LEU A 228 -26.24 24.59 -3.46
C LEU A 228 -24.79 24.00 -3.35
N GLN A 229 -24.05 23.97 -4.46
CA GLN A 229 -22.66 23.50 -4.45
C GLN A 229 -21.67 24.52 -3.87
N VAL A 230 -22.06 25.80 -3.81
CA VAL A 230 -21.22 26.90 -3.30
C VAL A 230 -21.42 27.16 -1.81
N TYR A 231 -22.55 26.68 -1.25
CA TYR A 231 -22.86 26.74 0.17
C TYR A 231 -22.50 25.44 0.90
#